data_ea18195afb0d43e7b8960a11af1447ee
#
_entry.id   ea18195afb0d43e7b8960a11af1447ee
#
_cell.length_a   1.000
_cell.length_b   1.000
_cell.length_c   1.000
_cell.angle_alpha   90.00
_cell.angle_beta   90.00
_cell.angle_gamma   90.00
#
_symmetry.space_group_name_H-M   'P 1'
#
loop_
_entity.id
_entity.type
_entity.pdbx_description
1 polymer ?
#
loop_
_entity_poly.entity_id
_entity_poly.type
_entity_poly.pdbx_seq_one_letter_code
_entity_poly.pdbx_strand_id
1 'polypeptide(L)'
;MTVGAVRICNVCGTSAASFGPSPAGNRLEVTCPTCGSLERHRFLTQLLHVVLPLMRADGIVLDVAPSPCLAPVLAGVAGGRVVRLDAEPRNRQVDVAASLTRLPLPAGSAEVVLCYHVFEHIPDDRSAMAEVARVLAPGGVAFVQVPWRAGPTDEDPDADEAERVRRFGQADHVRHYGEDFGDRLARAGLRSRVVTPEELAPTWVVDLLRLRAEEKVWLCSRCEQPEPDALARIEDRWPATVEQLVRALGQRSLRLEAEVTELRRRNRRLRRQRDRARAAAVPPRVSLTARVSRRLTRR
;
A
#
# COMPACT_ATOMS: atom_id res chain seq x y z
N MET A 1 25.67 10.28 -14.61
CA MET A 1 24.97 9.67 -13.47
C MET A 1 23.51 10.01 -13.62
N THR A 2 22.71 9.08 -14.06
CA THR A 2 21.25 9.19 -14.14
C THR A 2 20.71 9.56 -12.77
N VAL A 3 19.92 10.61 -12.69
CA VAL A 3 19.17 10.97 -11.48
C VAL A 3 18.24 9.79 -11.22
N GLY A 4 18.55 8.98 -10.20
CA GLY A 4 17.67 7.88 -9.82
C GLY A 4 16.27 8.45 -9.57
N ALA A 5 15.25 7.84 -10.18
CA ALA A 5 13.87 8.29 -10.04
C ALA A 5 13.49 8.27 -8.55
N VAL A 6 12.96 9.40 -8.06
CA VAL A 6 12.43 9.47 -6.69
C VAL A 6 11.18 8.60 -6.62
N ARG A 7 11.06 7.79 -5.56
CA ARG A 7 9.86 7.03 -5.23
C ARG A 7 9.10 7.72 -4.10
N ILE A 8 7.80 7.69 -4.12
CA ILE A 8 6.96 8.26 -3.06
C ILE A 8 6.11 7.15 -2.45
N CYS A 9 6.11 7.09 -1.13
CA CYS A 9 5.14 6.30 -0.39
C CYS A 9 3.95 7.19 -0.03
N ASN A 10 2.81 7.00 -0.67
CA ASN A 10 1.59 7.75 -0.37
C ASN A 10 0.92 7.33 0.95
N VAL A 11 1.36 6.22 1.56
CA VAL A 11 0.89 5.77 2.89
C VAL A 11 1.46 6.67 4.00
N CYS A 12 2.78 6.89 4.01
CA CYS A 12 3.45 7.68 5.07
C CYS A 12 4.04 9.02 4.58
N GLY A 13 3.93 9.30 3.29
CA GLY A 13 4.44 10.52 2.71
C GLY A 13 5.95 10.56 2.46
N THR A 14 6.71 9.54 2.81
CA THR A 14 8.17 9.50 2.62
C THR A 14 8.54 9.41 1.14
N SER A 15 9.58 10.13 0.76
CA SER A 15 10.29 9.95 -0.51
C SER A 15 11.58 9.15 -0.31
N ALA A 16 11.89 8.25 -1.24
CA ALA A 16 13.10 7.43 -1.21
C ALA A 16 13.70 7.28 -2.62
N ALA A 17 14.99 7.00 -2.69
CA ALA A 17 15.65 6.69 -3.96
C ALA A 17 15.21 5.32 -4.51
N SER A 18 14.92 4.37 -3.61
CA SER A 18 14.36 3.05 -3.92
C SER A 18 13.61 2.51 -2.70
N PHE A 19 12.72 1.55 -2.94
CA PHE A 19 12.09 0.76 -1.89
C PHE A 19 12.88 -0.53 -1.65
N GLY A 20 12.67 -1.16 -0.49
CA GLY A 20 13.30 -2.44 -0.14
C GLY A 20 12.61 -3.65 -0.81
N PRO A 21 13.17 -4.85 -0.66
CA PRO A 21 12.55 -6.09 -1.13
C PRO A 21 11.28 -6.41 -0.33
N SER A 22 10.45 -7.33 -0.85
CA SER A 22 9.34 -7.89 -0.08
C SER A 22 9.84 -8.67 1.14
N PRO A 23 9.02 -8.86 2.18
CA PRO A 23 9.39 -9.68 3.35
C PRO A 23 9.82 -11.10 2.97
N ALA A 24 9.21 -11.70 1.96
CA ALA A 24 9.60 -13.01 1.42
C ALA A 24 10.84 -12.97 0.50
N GLY A 25 11.41 -11.79 0.21
CA GLY A 25 12.59 -11.61 -0.64
C GLY A 25 12.38 -11.86 -2.14
N ASN A 26 11.19 -12.28 -2.55
CA ASN A 26 10.89 -12.68 -3.93
C ASN A 26 10.54 -11.50 -4.88
N ARG A 27 10.38 -10.28 -4.35
CA ARG A 27 10.10 -9.07 -5.13
C ARG A 27 11.00 -7.94 -4.67
N LEU A 28 11.59 -7.23 -5.62
CA LEU A 28 12.49 -6.11 -5.36
C LEU A 28 11.72 -4.77 -5.39
N GLU A 29 12.23 -3.78 -4.65
CA GLU A 29 11.75 -2.40 -4.65
C GLU A 29 10.25 -2.23 -4.34
N VAL A 30 9.71 -3.01 -3.39
CA VAL A 30 8.28 -2.98 -3.04
C VAL A 30 7.97 -2.46 -1.65
N THR A 31 8.90 -2.61 -0.69
CA THR A 31 8.68 -2.26 0.73
C THR A 31 9.15 -0.85 1.03
N CYS A 32 8.27 0.01 1.52
CA CYS A 32 8.66 1.34 1.98
C CYS A 32 9.61 1.24 3.19
N PRO A 33 10.81 1.88 3.14
CA PRO A 33 11.78 1.77 4.22
C PRO A 33 11.35 2.46 5.52
N THR A 34 10.31 3.30 5.47
CA THR A 34 9.83 4.06 6.64
C THR A 34 8.66 3.38 7.33
N CYS A 35 7.61 2.99 6.59
CA CYS A 35 6.39 2.45 7.19
C CYS A 35 6.15 0.97 6.90
N GLY A 36 7.01 0.31 6.13
CA GLY A 36 6.85 -1.10 5.77
C GLY A 36 5.73 -1.39 4.77
N SER A 37 5.04 -0.34 4.25
CA SER A 37 3.96 -0.55 3.28
C SER A 37 4.47 -1.19 1.99
N LEU A 38 3.68 -2.12 1.47
CA LEU A 38 3.87 -2.77 0.18
C LEU A 38 3.09 -2.04 -0.92
N GLU A 39 3.29 -2.44 -2.17
CA GLU A 39 2.60 -1.90 -3.35
C GLU A 39 1.07 -1.94 -3.20
N ARG A 40 0.51 -3.04 -2.70
CA ARG A 40 -0.94 -3.18 -2.47
C ARG A 40 -1.48 -2.17 -1.44
N HIS A 41 -0.70 -1.84 -0.40
CA HIS A 41 -1.10 -0.82 0.57
C HIS A 41 -1.10 0.58 -0.04
N ARG A 42 -0.16 0.87 -0.94
CA ARG A 42 -0.11 2.13 -1.66
C ARG A 42 -1.23 2.25 -2.68
N PHE A 43 -1.58 1.14 -3.34
CA PHE A 43 -2.72 1.07 -4.25
C PHE A 43 -4.04 1.29 -3.49
N LEU A 44 -4.25 0.58 -2.37
CA LEU A 44 -5.41 0.81 -1.50
C LEU A 44 -5.50 2.26 -1.04
N THR A 45 -4.38 2.86 -0.63
CA THR A 45 -4.35 4.27 -0.21
C THR A 45 -4.84 5.21 -1.31
N GLN A 46 -4.45 4.96 -2.58
CA GLN A 46 -4.99 5.73 -3.71
C GLN A 46 -6.51 5.58 -3.83
N LEU A 47 -7.00 4.34 -3.79
CA LEU A 47 -8.43 4.04 -3.84
C LEU A 47 -9.21 4.71 -2.71
N LEU A 48 -8.71 4.65 -1.48
CA LEU A 48 -9.34 5.28 -0.33
C LEU A 48 -9.49 6.80 -0.53
N HIS A 49 -8.48 7.47 -1.05
CA HIS A 49 -8.54 8.91 -1.33
C HIS A 49 -9.56 9.26 -2.44
N VAL A 50 -9.82 8.35 -3.36
CA VAL A 50 -10.82 8.55 -4.43
C VAL A 50 -12.23 8.24 -3.93
N VAL A 51 -12.41 7.14 -3.21
CA VAL A 51 -13.73 6.59 -2.89
C VAL A 51 -14.32 7.16 -1.60
N LEU A 52 -13.53 7.27 -0.53
CA LEU A 52 -14.05 7.67 0.78
C LEU A 52 -14.70 9.07 0.81
N PRO A 53 -14.23 10.08 0.06
CA PRO A 53 -14.92 11.37 -0.03
C PRO A 53 -16.33 11.27 -0.63
N LEU A 54 -16.68 10.16 -1.26
CA LEU A 54 -18.00 9.90 -1.87
C LEU A 54 -18.93 9.12 -0.93
N MET A 55 -18.38 8.62 0.18
CA MET A 55 -19.11 7.85 1.19
C MET A 55 -19.66 8.75 2.30
N ARG A 56 -20.55 8.19 3.15
CA ARG A 56 -21.09 8.92 4.30
C ARG A 56 -20.00 9.12 5.36
N ALA A 57 -19.86 10.33 5.85
CA ALA A 57 -18.81 10.71 6.79
C ALA A 57 -18.97 10.10 8.19
N ASP A 58 -20.18 9.67 8.59
CA ASP A 58 -20.54 9.15 9.90
C ASP A 58 -20.63 7.62 9.97
N GLY A 59 -20.35 6.93 8.87
CA GLY A 59 -20.46 5.48 8.77
C GLY A 59 -19.35 4.71 9.46
N ILE A 60 -19.59 3.42 9.72
CA ILE A 60 -18.56 2.50 10.22
C ILE A 60 -17.66 2.07 9.05
N VAL A 61 -16.35 2.17 9.26
CA VAL A 61 -15.33 1.57 8.40
C VAL A 61 -14.83 0.31 9.09
N LEU A 62 -15.17 -0.87 8.55
CA LEU A 62 -14.68 -2.16 9.04
C LEU A 62 -13.36 -2.51 8.35
N ASP A 63 -12.28 -2.58 9.12
CA ASP A 63 -10.94 -2.96 8.66
C ASP A 63 -10.65 -4.40 9.10
N VAL A 64 -10.74 -5.35 8.15
CA VAL A 64 -10.55 -6.79 8.40
C VAL A 64 -9.09 -7.15 8.21
N ALA A 65 -8.50 -7.86 9.18
CA ALA A 65 -7.08 -8.20 9.25
C ALA A 65 -6.19 -6.95 9.08
N PRO A 66 -6.28 -5.97 9.99
CA PRO A 66 -5.75 -4.62 9.81
C PRO A 66 -4.24 -4.60 9.61
N SER A 67 -3.80 -3.85 8.60
CA SER A 67 -2.37 -3.58 8.37
C SER A 67 -1.93 -2.34 9.15
N PRO A 68 -0.93 -2.43 10.07
CA PRO A 68 -0.52 -1.31 10.90
C PRO A 68 -0.13 -0.04 10.13
N CYS A 69 0.44 -0.19 8.93
CA CYS A 69 0.84 0.94 8.10
C CYS A 69 -0.35 1.75 7.56
N LEU A 70 -1.56 1.17 7.48
CA LEU A 70 -2.76 1.84 7.00
C LEU A 70 -3.52 2.60 8.09
N ALA A 71 -3.28 2.32 9.38
CA ALA A 71 -3.99 2.97 10.48
C ALA A 71 -3.96 4.51 10.42
N PRO A 72 -2.80 5.18 10.14
CA PRO A 72 -2.77 6.63 9.97
C PRO A 72 -3.54 7.14 8.75
N VAL A 73 -3.56 6.36 7.66
CA VAL A 73 -4.33 6.70 6.45
C VAL A 73 -5.81 6.69 6.78
N LEU A 74 -6.30 5.60 7.37
CA LEU A 74 -7.72 5.47 7.76
C LEU A 74 -8.13 6.55 8.75
N ALA A 75 -7.31 6.88 9.73
CA ALA A 75 -7.58 7.97 10.67
C ALA A 75 -7.68 9.35 9.98
N GLY A 76 -7.00 9.54 8.85
CA GLY A 76 -7.01 10.79 8.10
C GLY A 76 -8.14 10.92 7.07
N VAL A 77 -8.67 9.80 6.57
CA VAL A 77 -9.66 9.83 5.47
C VAL A 77 -11.03 9.28 5.84
N ALA A 78 -11.12 8.45 6.90
CA ALA A 78 -12.39 7.97 7.42
C ALA A 78 -13.04 9.07 8.26
N GLY A 79 -14.17 9.59 7.83
CA GLY A 79 -14.98 10.53 8.63
C GLY A 79 -15.69 9.86 9.79
N GLY A 80 -15.88 8.54 9.71
CA GLY A 80 -16.59 7.72 10.68
C GLY A 80 -15.67 6.89 11.59
N ARG A 81 -16.31 6.00 12.35
CA ARG A 81 -15.62 5.11 13.28
C ARG A 81 -14.93 3.95 12.53
N VAL A 82 -13.62 3.80 12.69
CA VAL A 82 -12.89 2.62 12.23
C VAL A 82 -13.00 1.51 13.29
N VAL A 83 -13.46 0.34 12.86
CA VAL A 83 -13.52 -0.88 13.67
C VAL A 83 -12.58 -1.91 13.06
N ARG A 84 -11.57 -2.31 13.79
CA ARG A 84 -10.55 -3.27 13.35
C ARG A 84 -10.92 -4.66 13.84
N LEU A 85 -11.00 -5.61 12.91
CA LEU A 85 -11.41 -6.98 13.19
C LEU A 85 -10.36 -7.97 12.71
N ASP A 86 -10.05 -8.96 13.55
CA ASP A 86 -9.20 -10.10 13.19
C ASP A 86 -9.72 -11.36 13.90
N ALA A 87 -9.56 -12.52 13.26
CA ALA A 87 -9.89 -13.80 13.88
C ALA A 87 -8.88 -14.18 14.98
N GLU A 88 -7.63 -13.73 14.85
CA GLU A 88 -6.55 -13.98 15.81
C GLU A 88 -6.11 -12.69 16.50
N PRO A 89 -6.49 -12.46 17.79
CA PRO A 89 -6.22 -11.21 18.50
C PRO A 89 -4.74 -11.00 18.91
N ARG A 90 -3.79 -11.65 18.25
CA ARG A 90 -2.35 -11.44 18.49
C ARG A 90 -1.90 -10.03 18.12
N ASN A 91 -2.68 -9.35 17.31
CA ASN A 91 -2.45 -7.96 16.90
C ASN A 91 -3.09 -7.01 17.92
N ARG A 92 -2.28 -6.16 18.58
CA ARG A 92 -2.76 -5.16 19.56
C ARG A 92 -3.63 -4.05 18.95
N GLN A 93 -3.80 -4.02 17.64
CA GLN A 93 -4.62 -3.02 16.93
C GLN A 93 -6.02 -3.55 16.59
N VAL A 94 -6.43 -4.69 17.12
CA VAL A 94 -7.74 -5.30 16.91
C VAL A 94 -8.72 -4.78 17.97
N ASP A 95 -9.85 -4.25 17.52
CA ASP A 95 -10.94 -3.80 18.38
C ASP A 95 -11.92 -4.95 18.65
N VAL A 96 -12.08 -5.89 17.70
CA VAL A 96 -12.99 -7.03 17.76
C VAL A 96 -12.31 -8.31 17.30
N ALA A 97 -12.26 -9.32 18.14
CA ALA A 97 -11.82 -10.67 17.76
C ALA A 97 -13.01 -11.49 17.25
N ALA A 98 -13.07 -11.74 15.95
CA ALA A 98 -14.15 -12.52 15.34
C ALA A 98 -13.73 -13.09 13.98
N SER A 99 -14.39 -14.20 13.59
CA SER A 99 -14.26 -14.76 12.24
C SER A 99 -15.08 -13.95 11.24
N LEU A 100 -14.52 -13.76 10.04
CA LEU A 100 -15.24 -13.13 8.93
C LEU A 100 -16.45 -13.95 8.46
N THR A 101 -16.51 -15.26 8.78
CA THR A 101 -17.67 -16.11 8.49
C THR A 101 -18.86 -15.87 9.40
N ARG A 102 -18.67 -15.10 10.49
CA ARG A 102 -19.72 -14.75 11.46
C ARG A 102 -19.38 -13.44 12.17
N LEU A 103 -19.75 -12.34 11.56
CA LEU A 103 -19.45 -11.01 12.09
C LEU A 103 -20.42 -10.61 13.22
N PRO A 104 -19.92 -10.13 14.37
CA PRO A 104 -20.76 -9.65 15.47
C PRO A 104 -21.26 -8.21 15.22
N LEU A 105 -21.68 -7.93 13.99
CA LEU A 105 -22.17 -6.63 13.55
C LEU A 105 -23.58 -6.76 12.97
N PRO A 106 -24.46 -5.78 13.20
CA PRO A 106 -25.79 -5.76 12.57
C PRO A 106 -25.71 -5.75 11.04
N ALA A 107 -26.74 -6.28 10.41
CA ALA A 107 -26.89 -6.13 8.95
C ALA A 107 -26.96 -4.64 8.57
N GLY A 108 -26.30 -4.25 7.49
CA GLY A 108 -26.32 -2.90 6.98
C GLY A 108 -25.64 -1.85 7.87
N SER A 109 -24.72 -2.23 8.76
CA SER A 109 -24.07 -1.32 9.70
C SER A 109 -22.73 -0.74 9.23
N ALA A 110 -22.08 -1.35 8.24
CA ALA A 110 -20.76 -0.90 7.74
C ALA A 110 -20.91 -0.11 6.45
N GLU A 111 -20.50 1.15 6.45
CA GLU A 111 -20.45 1.99 5.24
C GLU A 111 -19.30 1.56 4.32
N VAL A 112 -18.20 1.16 4.91
CA VAL A 112 -17.01 0.68 4.19
C VAL A 112 -16.51 -0.60 4.83
N VAL A 113 -16.16 -1.59 4.02
CA VAL A 113 -15.45 -2.81 4.45
C VAL A 113 -14.14 -2.92 3.69
N LEU A 114 -13.04 -3.05 4.41
CA LEU A 114 -11.72 -3.35 3.84
C LEU A 114 -11.40 -4.82 4.10
N CYS A 115 -11.21 -5.60 3.04
CA CYS A 115 -10.93 -7.02 3.10
C CYS A 115 -9.79 -7.35 2.11
N TYR A 116 -8.56 -7.23 2.59
CA TYR A 116 -7.35 -7.33 1.77
C TYR A 116 -6.54 -8.56 2.16
N HIS A 117 -6.43 -9.52 1.24
CA HIS A 117 -5.70 -10.77 1.46
C HIS A 117 -6.21 -11.52 2.70
N VAL A 118 -7.50 -11.82 2.71
CA VAL A 118 -8.19 -12.51 3.81
C VAL A 118 -8.91 -13.76 3.32
N PHE A 119 -9.66 -13.67 2.23
CA PHE A 119 -10.50 -14.77 1.75
C PHE A 119 -9.70 -16.02 1.37
N GLU A 120 -8.46 -15.88 0.93
CA GLU A 120 -7.57 -16.98 0.60
C GLU A 120 -7.18 -17.87 1.80
N HIS A 121 -7.37 -17.37 3.02
CA HIS A 121 -7.10 -18.09 4.26
C HIS A 121 -8.33 -18.79 4.82
N ILE A 122 -9.54 -18.47 4.33
CA ILE A 122 -10.80 -18.93 4.91
C ILE A 122 -11.33 -20.12 4.11
N PRO A 123 -11.43 -21.35 4.68
CA PRO A 123 -11.97 -22.49 3.98
C PRO A 123 -13.39 -22.24 3.42
N ASP A 124 -14.29 -21.69 4.22
CA ASP A 124 -15.65 -21.29 3.80
C ASP A 124 -15.69 -19.80 3.40
N ASP A 125 -15.12 -19.49 2.25
CA ASP A 125 -15.10 -18.13 1.70
C ASP A 125 -16.49 -17.63 1.31
N ARG A 126 -17.42 -18.52 0.98
CA ARG A 126 -18.80 -18.17 0.62
C ARG A 126 -19.53 -17.54 1.79
N SER A 127 -19.46 -18.17 2.99
CA SER A 127 -20.03 -17.61 4.21
C SER A 127 -19.37 -16.28 4.56
N ALA A 128 -18.05 -16.16 4.40
CA ALA A 128 -17.32 -14.91 4.65
C ALA A 128 -17.75 -13.79 3.69
N MET A 129 -17.89 -14.06 2.39
CA MET A 129 -18.39 -13.09 1.41
C MET A 129 -19.86 -12.70 1.69
N ALA A 130 -20.71 -13.65 2.07
CA ALA A 130 -22.12 -13.39 2.43
C ALA A 130 -22.22 -12.51 3.70
N GLU A 131 -21.33 -12.70 4.69
CA GLU A 131 -21.27 -11.83 5.86
C GLU A 131 -20.83 -10.41 5.52
N VAL A 132 -19.83 -10.24 4.61
CA VAL A 132 -19.49 -8.92 4.06
C VAL A 132 -20.70 -8.27 3.41
N ALA A 133 -21.45 -9.00 2.56
CA ALA A 133 -22.67 -8.49 1.94
C ALA A 133 -23.74 -8.12 2.98
N ARG A 134 -23.91 -8.92 4.02
CA ARG A 134 -24.90 -8.70 5.09
C ARG A 134 -24.60 -7.43 5.90
N VAL A 135 -23.35 -7.22 6.30
CA VAL A 135 -22.99 -6.07 7.15
C VAL A 135 -22.87 -4.78 6.35
N LEU A 136 -22.66 -4.83 5.04
CA LEU A 136 -22.51 -3.66 4.19
C LEU A 136 -23.82 -2.86 4.19
N ALA A 137 -23.73 -1.56 4.48
CA ALA A 137 -24.84 -0.65 4.50
C ALA A 137 -25.45 -0.45 3.09
N PRO A 138 -26.72 -0.07 2.99
CA PRO A 138 -27.24 0.44 1.72
C PRO A 138 -26.44 1.66 1.27
N GLY A 139 -25.88 1.60 0.06
CA GLY A 139 -24.96 2.63 -0.46
C GLY A 139 -23.50 2.51 0.01
N GLY A 140 -23.18 1.49 0.82
CA GLY A 140 -21.83 1.20 1.25
C GLY A 140 -20.99 0.47 0.20
N VAL A 141 -19.67 0.42 0.40
CA VAL A 141 -18.72 -0.22 -0.51
C VAL A 141 -17.72 -1.10 0.24
N ALA A 142 -17.46 -2.29 -0.29
CA ALA A 142 -16.36 -3.13 0.17
C ALA A 142 -15.19 -3.06 -0.83
N PHE A 143 -13.98 -2.94 -0.29
CA PHE A 143 -12.73 -3.03 -1.03
C PHE A 143 -12.17 -4.43 -0.78
N VAL A 144 -12.15 -5.24 -1.82
CA VAL A 144 -11.71 -6.63 -1.74
C VAL A 144 -10.46 -6.83 -2.60
N GLN A 145 -9.43 -7.41 -2.03
CA GLN A 145 -8.25 -7.84 -2.77
C GLN A 145 -7.85 -9.25 -2.36
N VAL A 146 -7.48 -10.06 -3.32
CA VAL A 146 -7.04 -11.45 -3.15
C VAL A 146 -5.87 -11.75 -4.08
N PRO A 147 -5.01 -12.75 -3.80
CA PRO A 147 -4.07 -13.28 -4.76
C PRO A 147 -4.84 -13.82 -5.98
N TRP A 148 -4.61 -13.19 -7.13
CA TRP A 148 -5.33 -13.52 -8.37
C TRP A 148 -4.37 -14.00 -9.45
N ARG A 149 -4.82 -14.96 -10.25
CA ARG A 149 -4.13 -15.41 -11.46
C ARG A 149 -5.13 -15.71 -12.58
N ALA A 150 -4.66 -15.72 -13.82
CA ALA A 150 -5.47 -16.12 -14.96
C ALA A 150 -5.90 -17.60 -14.85
N GLY A 151 -7.06 -17.93 -15.41
CA GLY A 151 -7.69 -19.23 -15.33
C GLY A 151 -8.68 -19.37 -14.18
N PRO A 152 -9.20 -20.57 -13.93
CA PRO A 152 -10.16 -20.82 -12.86
C PRO A 152 -9.50 -20.73 -11.47
N THR A 153 -10.31 -20.48 -10.44
CA THR A 153 -9.88 -20.60 -9.05
C THR A 153 -9.34 -22.02 -8.79
N ASP A 154 -8.15 -22.07 -8.21
CA ASP A 154 -7.51 -23.28 -7.74
C ASP A 154 -7.63 -23.34 -6.22
N GLU A 155 -8.35 -24.32 -5.67
CA GLU A 155 -8.61 -24.42 -4.23
C GLU A 155 -8.50 -25.85 -3.71
N ASP A 156 -7.99 -25.99 -2.50
CA ASP A 156 -7.90 -27.24 -1.78
C ASP A 156 -7.79 -26.96 -0.26
N PRO A 157 -8.93 -26.83 0.44
CA PRO A 157 -8.94 -26.60 1.87
C PRO A 157 -8.34 -27.73 2.71
N ASP A 158 -8.29 -28.97 2.14
CA ASP A 158 -7.80 -30.17 2.83
C ASP A 158 -6.32 -30.45 2.54
N ALA A 159 -5.67 -29.67 1.67
CA ALA A 159 -4.25 -29.81 1.34
C ALA A 159 -3.37 -29.62 2.61
N ASP A 160 -2.30 -30.39 2.69
CA ASP A 160 -1.27 -30.17 3.73
C ASP A 160 -0.45 -28.88 3.49
N GLU A 161 0.34 -28.47 4.49
CA GLU A 161 1.12 -27.22 4.43
C GLU A 161 2.10 -27.22 3.25
N ALA A 162 2.75 -28.32 2.95
CA ALA A 162 3.74 -28.42 1.85
C ALA A 162 3.05 -28.25 0.49
N GLU A 163 1.89 -28.86 0.31
CA GLU A 163 1.08 -28.72 -0.90
C GLU A 163 0.51 -27.29 -1.02
N ARG A 164 0.06 -26.67 0.07
CA ARG A 164 -0.38 -25.28 0.08
C ARG A 164 0.74 -24.31 -0.33
N VAL A 165 1.95 -24.47 0.22
CA VAL A 165 3.12 -23.70 -0.20
C VAL A 165 3.40 -23.88 -1.69
N ARG A 166 3.34 -25.12 -2.19
CA ARG A 166 3.61 -25.43 -3.60
C ARG A 166 2.58 -24.84 -4.55
N ARG A 167 1.28 -24.92 -4.21
CA ARG A 167 0.16 -24.47 -5.08
C ARG A 167 -0.16 -23.00 -4.88
N PHE A 168 -0.21 -22.56 -3.64
CA PHE A 168 -0.75 -21.25 -3.27
C PHE A 168 0.33 -20.27 -2.72
N GLY A 169 1.57 -20.74 -2.59
CA GLY A 169 2.72 -19.90 -2.20
C GLY A 169 2.89 -19.64 -0.70
N GLN A 170 1.91 -20.04 0.14
CA GLN A 170 1.96 -19.89 1.61
C GLN A 170 1.26 -21.09 2.28
N ALA A 171 1.73 -21.46 3.48
CA ALA A 171 1.22 -22.62 4.22
C ALA A 171 -0.23 -22.44 4.72
N ASP A 172 -0.66 -21.21 4.89
CA ASP A 172 -1.99 -20.83 5.39
C ASP A 172 -2.97 -20.41 4.28
N HIS A 173 -2.54 -20.38 3.01
CA HIS A 173 -3.44 -20.22 1.87
C HIS A 173 -4.10 -21.53 1.51
N VAL A 174 -5.41 -21.51 1.32
CA VAL A 174 -6.19 -22.67 0.87
C VAL A 174 -6.63 -22.54 -0.60
N ARG A 175 -6.36 -21.40 -1.24
CA ARG A 175 -6.67 -21.13 -2.65
C ARG A 175 -5.86 -20.00 -3.27
N HIS A 176 -5.83 -20.02 -4.61
CA HIS A 176 -5.59 -18.88 -5.48
C HIS A 176 -6.85 -18.60 -6.29
N TYR A 177 -7.35 -17.39 -6.23
CA TYR A 177 -8.51 -16.99 -7.00
C TYR A 177 -8.18 -16.79 -8.48
N GLY A 178 -9.18 -17.07 -9.32
CA GLY A 178 -9.12 -16.98 -10.77
C GLY A 178 -10.13 -15.99 -11.34
N GLU A 179 -10.43 -16.18 -12.62
CA GLU A 179 -11.35 -15.33 -13.39
C GLU A 179 -12.79 -15.42 -12.89
N ASP A 180 -13.16 -16.52 -12.21
CA ASP A 180 -14.46 -16.78 -11.60
C ASP A 180 -14.68 -16.03 -10.26
N PHE A 181 -13.72 -15.23 -9.78
CA PHE A 181 -13.83 -14.56 -8.49
C PHE A 181 -15.00 -13.57 -8.45
N GLY A 182 -15.24 -12.82 -9.52
CA GLY A 182 -16.39 -11.92 -9.63
C GLY A 182 -17.73 -12.68 -9.51
N ASP A 183 -17.84 -13.85 -10.09
CA ASP A 183 -19.02 -14.70 -9.98
C ASP A 183 -19.21 -15.25 -8.56
N ARG A 184 -18.13 -15.55 -7.84
CA ARG A 184 -18.20 -15.95 -6.44
C ARG A 184 -18.75 -14.83 -5.56
N LEU A 185 -18.29 -13.60 -5.76
CA LEU A 185 -18.82 -12.40 -5.09
C LEU A 185 -20.30 -12.20 -5.40
N ALA A 186 -20.70 -12.35 -6.69
CA ALA A 186 -22.10 -12.20 -7.12
C ALA A 186 -23.02 -13.23 -6.45
N ARG A 187 -22.60 -14.50 -6.36
CA ARG A 187 -23.36 -15.56 -5.65
C ARG A 187 -23.53 -15.27 -4.15
N ALA A 188 -22.60 -14.50 -3.55
CA ALA A 188 -22.68 -14.07 -2.16
C ALA A 188 -23.51 -12.78 -1.97
N GLY A 189 -24.12 -12.22 -3.01
CA GLY A 189 -24.92 -11.00 -2.96
C GLY A 189 -24.13 -9.70 -3.14
N LEU A 190 -22.91 -9.78 -3.69
CA LEU A 190 -22.03 -8.63 -3.95
C LEU A 190 -21.86 -8.41 -5.46
N ARG A 191 -22.31 -7.28 -5.97
CA ARG A 191 -21.94 -6.78 -7.30
C ARG A 191 -20.55 -6.14 -7.21
N SER A 192 -19.66 -6.44 -8.15
CA SER A 192 -18.30 -5.95 -8.11
C SER A 192 -17.87 -5.25 -9.40
N ARG A 193 -16.99 -4.25 -9.24
CA ARG A 193 -16.21 -3.61 -10.30
C ARG A 193 -14.73 -3.81 -10.00
N VAL A 194 -13.99 -4.33 -10.97
CA VAL A 194 -12.53 -4.45 -10.87
C VAL A 194 -11.89 -3.09 -11.14
N VAL A 195 -10.92 -2.73 -10.33
CA VAL A 195 -10.09 -1.54 -10.51
C VAL A 195 -8.63 -1.95 -10.55
N THR A 196 -7.90 -1.40 -11.49
CA THR A 196 -6.46 -1.59 -11.66
C THR A 196 -5.68 -0.30 -11.41
N PRO A 197 -4.38 -0.34 -11.14
CA PRO A 197 -3.57 0.86 -10.98
C PRO A 197 -3.61 1.80 -12.19
N GLU A 198 -3.71 1.26 -13.41
CA GLU A 198 -3.74 2.04 -14.65
C GLU A 198 -5.05 2.84 -14.82
N GLU A 199 -6.15 2.36 -14.27
CA GLU A 199 -7.41 3.11 -14.21
C GLU A 199 -7.36 4.29 -13.22
N LEU A 200 -6.53 4.17 -12.18
CA LEU A 200 -6.38 5.20 -11.15
C LEU A 200 -5.39 6.29 -11.52
N ALA A 201 -4.41 5.99 -12.39
CA ALA A 201 -3.31 6.90 -12.57
C ALA A 201 -2.53 6.63 -13.86
N PRO A 202 -1.97 7.66 -14.49
CA PRO A 202 -1.07 7.49 -15.63
C PRO A 202 0.20 6.74 -15.18
N THR A 203 0.87 6.11 -16.14
CA THR A 203 2.05 5.25 -15.93
C THR A 203 3.12 5.89 -15.04
N TRP A 204 3.37 7.20 -15.17
CA TRP A 204 4.36 7.88 -14.34
C TRP A 204 4.00 7.90 -12.84
N VAL A 205 2.71 7.92 -12.49
CA VAL A 205 2.25 7.81 -11.08
C VAL A 205 2.37 6.37 -10.60
N VAL A 206 2.02 5.40 -11.44
CA VAL A 206 2.20 3.97 -11.16
C VAL A 206 3.68 3.69 -10.83
N ASP A 207 4.59 4.23 -11.65
CA ASP A 207 6.04 4.12 -11.43
C ASP A 207 6.50 4.86 -10.16
N LEU A 208 6.02 6.10 -9.95
CA LEU A 208 6.37 6.93 -8.81
C LEU A 208 6.01 6.24 -7.48
N LEU A 209 4.85 5.62 -7.42
CA LEU A 209 4.34 4.90 -6.25
C LEU A 209 4.79 3.43 -6.21
N ARG A 210 5.47 2.94 -7.25
CA ARG A 210 5.83 1.52 -7.40
C ARG A 210 4.62 0.60 -7.20
N LEU A 211 3.53 0.91 -7.90
CA LEU A 211 2.37 0.03 -7.99
C LEU A 211 2.66 -1.09 -8.99
N ARG A 212 1.99 -2.21 -8.86
CA ARG A 212 2.08 -3.32 -9.80
C ARG A 212 0.86 -3.28 -10.72
N ALA A 213 1.08 -3.30 -12.03
CA ALA A 213 0.02 -3.25 -13.03
C ALA A 213 -0.97 -4.43 -12.91
N GLU A 214 -0.48 -5.58 -12.42
CA GLU A 214 -1.29 -6.80 -12.26
C GLU A 214 -2.20 -6.79 -11.02
N GLU A 215 -2.01 -5.83 -10.10
CA GLU A 215 -2.86 -5.72 -8.91
C GLU A 215 -4.29 -5.39 -9.31
N LYS A 216 -5.24 -6.08 -8.69
CA LYS A 216 -6.67 -5.88 -8.88
C LYS A 216 -7.34 -5.66 -7.54
N VAL A 217 -8.25 -4.73 -7.47
CA VAL A 217 -9.15 -4.54 -6.34
C VAL A 217 -10.57 -4.62 -6.87
N TRP A 218 -11.39 -5.42 -6.22
CA TRP A 218 -12.82 -5.48 -6.46
C TRP A 218 -13.50 -4.48 -5.51
N LEU A 219 -14.06 -3.40 -6.08
CA LEU A 219 -15.00 -2.56 -5.37
C LEU A 219 -16.36 -3.23 -5.43
N CYS A 220 -16.94 -3.54 -4.28
CA CYS A 220 -18.16 -4.31 -4.18
C CYS A 220 -19.27 -3.50 -3.52
N SER A 221 -20.51 -3.61 -4.03
CA SER A 221 -21.74 -3.15 -3.39
C SER A 221 -22.72 -4.31 -3.26
N ARG A 222 -23.77 -4.15 -2.44
CA ARG A 222 -24.82 -5.17 -2.37
C ARG A 222 -25.61 -5.22 -3.69
N CYS A 223 -26.00 -6.43 -4.12
CA CYS A 223 -26.84 -6.60 -5.32
C CYS A 223 -28.23 -5.95 -5.18
N GLU A 224 -28.79 -5.99 -3.96
CA GLU A 224 -30.11 -5.46 -3.66
C GLU A 224 -30.02 -4.00 -3.15
N GLN A 225 -29.72 -3.06 -4.03
CA GLN A 225 -29.65 -1.64 -3.65
C GLN A 225 -30.58 -0.78 -4.51
N PRO A 226 -31.22 0.28 -3.94
CA PRO A 226 -31.87 1.29 -4.74
C PRO A 226 -30.85 2.02 -5.61
N GLU A 227 -31.18 2.28 -6.86
CA GLU A 227 -30.37 3.08 -7.77
C GLU A 227 -30.40 4.58 -7.43
N PRO A 228 -29.30 5.34 -7.62
CA PRO A 228 -27.98 4.85 -8.03
C PRO A 228 -27.23 4.22 -6.86
N ASP A 229 -26.69 3.04 -7.06
CA ASP A 229 -25.89 2.37 -6.04
C ASP A 229 -24.52 3.02 -5.82
N ALA A 230 -23.77 2.49 -4.84
CA ALA A 230 -22.44 3.02 -4.51
C ALA A 230 -21.49 2.98 -5.69
N LEU A 231 -21.48 1.90 -6.46
CA LEU A 231 -20.56 1.74 -7.61
C LEU A 231 -20.90 2.74 -8.72
N ALA A 232 -22.18 2.93 -9.05
CA ALA A 232 -22.60 3.91 -10.04
C ALA A 232 -22.21 5.34 -9.65
N ARG A 233 -22.37 5.71 -8.36
CA ARG A 233 -21.93 7.03 -7.87
C ARG A 233 -20.41 7.21 -7.93
N ILE A 234 -19.65 6.15 -7.67
CA ILE A 234 -18.20 6.15 -7.78
C ILE A 234 -17.81 6.33 -9.25
N GLU A 235 -18.40 5.58 -10.16
CA GLU A 235 -18.12 5.64 -11.60
C GLU A 235 -18.38 7.03 -12.20
N ASP A 236 -19.48 7.66 -11.84
CA ASP A 236 -19.83 9.01 -12.29
C ASP A 236 -18.79 10.07 -11.87
N ARG A 237 -18.26 9.97 -10.66
CA ARG A 237 -17.32 10.94 -10.12
C ARG A 237 -15.85 10.57 -10.28
N TRP A 238 -15.56 9.33 -10.69
CA TRP A 238 -14.21 8.77 -10.79
C TRP A 238 -13.25 9.62 -11.61
N PRO A 239 -13.56 10.08 -12.83
CA PRO A 239 -12.60 10.81 -13.66
C PRO A 239 -12.12 12.10 -12.99
N ALA A 240 -13.02 12.91 -12.44
CA ALA A 240 -12.68 14.17 -11.81
C ALA A 240 -11.84 13.98 -10.53
N THR A 241 -12.17 12.96 -9.73
CA THR A 241 -11.45 12.66 -8.48
C THR A 241 -10.04 12.13 -8.76
N VAL A 242 -9.91 11.26 -9.77
CA VAL A 242 -8.60 10.76 -10.21
C VAL A 242 -7.74 11.90 -10.76
N GLU A 243 -8.29 12.80 -11.55
CA GLU A 243 -7.57 13.97 -12.08
C GLU A 243 -7.04 14.87 -10.95
N GLN A 244 -7.85 15.16 -9.93
CA GLN A 244 -7.42 15.94 -8.76
C GLN A 244 -6.26 15.26 -8.01
N LEU A 245 -6.37 13.95 -7.81
CA LEU A 245 -5.34 13.15 -7.15
C LEU A 245 -4.02 13.15 -7.93
N VAL A 246 -4.10 12.97 -9.24
CA VAL A 246 -2.92 12.98 -10.14
C VAL A 246 -2.25 14.35 -10.13
N ARG A 247 -3.01 15.44 -10.17
CA ARG A 247 -2.47 16.82 -10.04
C ARG A 247 -1.75 17.03 -8.71
N ALA A 248 -2.34 16.60 -7.59
CA ALA A 248 -1.73 16.74 -6.26
C ALA A 248 -0.40 15.97 -6.16
N LEU A 249 -0.36 14.75 -6.68
CA LEU A 249 0.86 13.94 -6.74
C LEU A 249 1.94 14.57 -7.63
N GLY A 250 1.54 15.09 -8.79
CA GLY A 250 2.46 15.79 -9.70
C GLY A 250 3.09 17.01 -9.05
N GLN A 251 2.32 17.85 -8.39
CA GLN A 251 2.83 19.02 -7.67
C GLN A 251 3.78 18.61 -6.54
N ARG A 252 3.45 17.53 -5.81
CA ARG A 252 4.30 17.00 -4.75
C ARG A 252 5.61 16.47 -5.30
N SER A 253 5.58 15.71 -6.40
CA SER A 253 6.78 15.19 -7.07
C SER A 253 7.74 16.33 -7.46
N LEU A 254 7.23 17.37 -8.11
CA LEU A 254 8.02 18.53 -8.51
C LEU A 254 8.68 19.26 -7.31
N ARG A 255 7.95 19.42 -6.21
CA ARG A 255 8.51 20.01 -4.98
C ARG A 255 9.67 19.19 -4.42
N LEU A 256 9.48 17.85 -4.33
CA LEU A 256 10.51 16.94 -3.83
C LEU A 256 11.75 16.91 -4.73
N GLU A 257 11.59 16.98 -6.03
CA GLU A 257 12.70 17.06 -6.98
C GLU A 257 13.51 18.36 -6.78
N ALA A 258 12.83 19.48 -6.55
CA ALA A 258 13.47 20.75 -6.23
C ALA A 258 14.25 20.69 -4.90
N GLU A 259 13.65 20.13 -3.85
CA GLU A 259 14.31 19.92 -2.55
C GLU A 259 15.55 19.02 -2.66
N VAL A 260 15.44 17.90 -3.36
CA VAL A 260 16.57 16.99 -3.60
C VAL A 260 17.68 17.69 -4.36
N THR A 261 17.35 18.52 -5.33
CA THR A 261 18.33 19.30 -6.10
C THR A 261 19.07 20.28 -5.20
N GLU A 262 18.35 21.01 -4.33
CA GLU A 262 18.95 21.97 -3.40
C GLU A 262 19.82 21.26 -2.34
N LEU A 263 19.35 20.15 -1.76
CA LEU A 263 20.15 19.36 -0.82
C LEU A 263 21.44 18.81 -1.47
N ARG A 264 21.39 18.41 -2.74
CA ARG A 264 22.58 17.97 -3.50
C ARG A 264 23.56 19.14 -3.72
N ARG A 265 23.08 20.36 -3.99
CA ARG A 265 23.90 21.56 -4.09
C ARG A 265 24.56 21.88 -2.75
N ARG A 266 23.80 21.87 -1.66
CA ARG A 266 24.28 22.09 -0.28
C ARG A 266 25.32 21.05 0.11
N ASN A 267 25.09 19.76 -0.13
CA ASN A 267 26.03 18.70 0.16
C ASN A 267 27.34 18.85 -0.62
N ARG A 268 27.28 19.22 -1.91
CA ARG A 268 28.48 19.53 -2.70
C ARG A 268 29.29 20.68 -2.10
N ARG A 269 28.62 21.74 -1.65
CA ARG A 269 29.27 22.86 -1.00
C ARG A 269 29.96 22.45 0.30
N LEU A 270 29.27 21.69 1.16
CA LEU A 270 29.82 21.19 2.42
C LEU A 270 31.01 20.25 2.21
N ARG A 271 30.93 19.34 1.23
CA ARG A 271 32.10 18.49 0.88
C ARG A 271 33.30 19.32 0.46
N ARG A 272 33.12 20.32 -0.41
CA ARG A 272 34.21 21.22 -0.83
C ARG A 272 34.80 22.00 0.38
N GLN A 273 33.98 22.48 1.30
CA GLN A 273 34.42 23.16 2.52
C GLN A 273 35.24 22.19 3.41
N ARG A 274 34.73 20.98 3.64
CA ARG A 274 35.43 19.96 4.41
C ARG A 274 36.79 19.59 3.78
N ASP A 275 36.83 19.43 2.48
CA ASP A 275 38.04 19.03 1.77
C ASP A 275 39.09 20.17 1.79
N ARG A 276 38.65 21.43 1.66
CA ARG A 276 39.51 22.62 1.89
C ARG A 276 40.06 22.69 3.33
N ALA A 277 39.19 22.46 4.33
CA ALA A 277 39.60 22.44 5.72
C ALA A 277 40.61 21.32 6.00
N ARG A 278 40.43 20.13 5.44
CA ARG A 278 41.39 19.01 5.54
C ARG A 278 42.71 19.34 4.86
N ALA A 279 42.70 19.95 3.68
CA ALA A 279 43.92 20.39 2.99
C ALA A 279 44.70 21.45 3.77
N ALA A 280 43.99 22.39 4.43
CA ALA A 280 44.59 23.41 5.26
C ALA A 280 45.18 22.85 6.59
N ALA A 281 44.62 21.75 7.08
CA ALA A 281 45.08 21.09 8.33
C ALA A 281 46.28 20.16 8.12
N VAL A 282 46.74 19.93 6.89
CA VAL A 282 47.96 19.18 6.62
C VAL A 282 49.17 20.07 6.89
N PRO A 283 50.02 19.79 7.91
CA PRO A 283 51.18 20.63 8.16
C PRO A 283 52.12 20.61 6.95
N PRO A 284 52.80 21.70 6.63
CA PRO A 284 53.73 21.75 5.51
C PRO A 284 54.76 20.66 5.69
N ARG A 285 54.95 19.86 4.64
CA ARG A 285 55.99 18.81 4.60
C ARG A 285 57.33 19.49 4.87
N VAL A 286 57.86 19.33 6.08
CA VAL A 286 59.21 19.78 6.40
C VAL A 286 60.14 19.02 5.46
N SER A 287 60.78 19.73 4.53
CA SER A 287 61.74 19.16 3.60
C SER A 287 62.85 18.50 4.41
N LEU A 288 63.15 17.25 4.17
CA LEU A 288 64.24 16.52 4.81
C LEU A 288 65.60 17.20 4.60
N THR A 289 65.74 18.08 3.58
CA THR A 289 66.94 18.85 3.30
C THR A 289 67.28 19.88 4.38
N ALA A 290 66.29 20.40 5.10
CA ALA A 290 66.53 21.35 6.20
C ALA A 290 67.04 20.71 7.51
N ARG A 291 66.99 19.40 7.66
CA ARG A 291 67.51 18.66 8.85
C ARG A 291 68.96 18.31 8.76
N VAL A 292 69.58 18.30 7.57
CA VAL A 292 70.99 17.92 7.41
C VAL A 292 71.90 19.10 7.66
N SER A 293 71.48 20.34 7.34
CA SER A 293 72.36 21.52 7.51
C SER A 293 72.57 21.96 8.97
N ARG A 294 71.74 21.53 9.93
CA ARG A 294 71.92 21.94 11.36
C ARG A 294 72.84 20.97 12.15
N ARG A 295 73.31 19.89 11.57
CA ARG A 295 74.25 18.95 12.25
C ARG A 295 75.72 19.17 11.90
N LEU A 296 76.06 20.07 10.95
CA LEU A 296 77.44 20.30 10.52
C LEU A 296 78.05 21.60 11.03
N THR A 297 77.38 22.35 11.89
CA THR A 297 77.94 23.60 12.48
C THR A 297 78.17 23.55 13.99
N ARG A 298 78.38 22.31 14.55
CA ARG A 298 78.87 22.13 15.93
C ARG A 298 79.94 21.10 15.92
N ARG A 299 81.18 21.53 15.52
CA ARG A 299 82.52 21.04 16.00
C ARG A 299 83.45 22.23 15.99
#